data_c2a59891aa58d2f1b57db95e4d50b51e
#
_entry.id   c2a59891aa58d2f1b57db95e4d50b51e
#
_cell.length_a   1.000
_cell.length_b   1.000
_cell.length_c   1.000
_cell.angle_alpha   90.00
_cell.angle_beta   90.00
_cell.angle_gamma   90.00
#
_symmetry.space_group_name_H-M   'P 1'
#
loop_
_entity.id
_entity.type
_entity.pdbx_description
1 polymer ?
#
loop_
_entity_poly.entity_id
_entity_poly.type
_entity_poly.pdbx_seq_one_letter_code
_entity_poly.pdbx_strand_id
1 'polypeptide(L)'
;MFHFCKQKGVKPTGLLLTHQHFDHVNDAALFHENEIPIYASEPFSRDLQLEGLLQSWGLKMQIEEFAVEHILTTESSSLPLAGLEFELRSVPGHSPDSFVFHVALFQKLFSGDTLFANGGIGRTDFPHGDHELLIRSIREQLLTLPANTEILPGHGPSTTIEQEILKNPYLA
;
A
#
# COMPACT_ATOMS: atom_id res chain seq x y z
N MET A 1 6.39 -2.60 15.51
CA MET A 1 6.02 -3.93 14.94
C MET A 1 6.63 -5.08 15.74
N PHE A 2 7.95 -5.24 15.81
CA PHE A 2 8.63 -6.37 16.48
C PHE A 2 8.25 -6.57 17.96
N HIS A 3 8.09 -5.48 18.72
CA HIS A 3 7.63 -5.58 20.11
C HIS A 3 6.23 -6.20 20.22
N PHE A 4 5.30 -5.82 19.35
CA PHE A 4 3.97 -6.40 19.27
C PHE A 4 4.02 -7.88 18.92
N CYS A 5 4.80 -8.27 17.91
CA CYS A 5 4.99 -9.66 17.51
C CYS A 5 5.49 -10.52 18.68
N LYS A 6 6.50 -10.01 19.40
CA LYS A 6 7.05 -10.67 20.60
C LYS A 6 5.99 -10.85 21.69
N GLN A 7 5.18 -9.81 21.97
CA GLN A 7 4.10 -9.89 22.96
C GLN A 7 3.03 -10.92 22.58
N LYS A 8 2.74 -11.07 21.28
CA LYS A 8 1.74 -12.02 20.76
C LYS A 8 2.30 -13.42 20.52
N GLY A 9 3.60 -13.64 20.69
CA GLY A 9 4.25 -14.92 20.41
C GLY A 9 4.22 -15.32 18.93
N VAL A 10 4.13 -14.33 18.02
CA VAL A 10 4.14 -14.52 16.57
C VAL A 10 5.44 -13.97 15.96
N LYS A 11 5.79 -14.47 14.78
CA LYS A 11 6.95 -14.00 14.00
C LYS A 11 6.45 -13.42 12.68
N PRO A 12 6.92 -12.24 12.25
CA PRO A 12 6.66 -11.76 10.91
C PRO A 12 7.35 -12.69 9.90
N THR A 13 6.69 -13.00 8.81
CA THR A 13 7.17 -13.89 7.74
C THR A 13 7.35 -13.17 6.40
N GLY A 14 6.97 -11.91 6.33
CA GLY A 14 7.14 -11.03 5.18
C GLY A 14 6.62 -9.64 5.48
N LEU A 15 7.13 -8.67 4.75
CA LEU A 15 6.65 -7.30 4.71
C LEU A 15 6.08 -7.02 3.32
N LEU A 16 4.78 -6.72 3.23
CA LEU A 16 4.12 -6.30 2.00
C LEU A 16 4.06 -4.77 1.97
N LEU A 17 4.73 -4.16 1.01
CA LEU A 17 4.68 -2.71 0.79
C LEU A 17 3.61 -2.38 -0.24
N THR A 18 2.67 -1.53 0.13
CA THR A 18 1.66 -1.03 -0.82
C THR A 18 2.28 -0.05 -1.82
N HIS A 19 3.24 0.76 -1.37
CA HIS A 19 4.04 1.68 -2.16
C HIS A 19 5.23 2.17 -1.31
N GLN A 20 6.16 2.91 -1.93
CA GLN A 20 7.41 3.29 -1.27
C GLN A 20 7.46 4.73 -0.77
N HIS A 21 6.35 5.44 -0.54
CA HIS A 21 6.45 6.74 0.13
C HIS A 21 7.09 6.60 1.52
N PHE A 22 7.82 7.62 1.94
CA PHE A 22 8.70 7.60 3.11
C PHE A 22 8.04 7.10 4.42
N ASP A 23 6.79 7.46 4.64
CA ASP A 23 6.02 7.08 5.82
C ASP A 23 5.54 5.63 5.82
N HIS A 24 5.56 4.96 4.66
CA HIS A 24 5.26 3.54 4.53
C HIS A 24 6.49 2.64 4.61
N VAL A 25 7.70 3.18 4.43
CA VAL A 25 8.94 2.40 4.36
C VAL A 25 9.97 2.76 5.42
N ASN A 26 9.65 3.69 6.33
CA ASN A 26 10.59 4.21 7.32
C ASN A 26 11.31 3.12 8.14
N ASP A 27 10.62 2.02 8.44
CA ASP A 27 11.16 0.90 9.22
C ASP A 27 11.45 -0.36 8.35
N ALA A 28 11.40 -0.25 7.01
CA ALA A 28 11.56 -1.42 6.13
C ALA A 28 12.94 -2.07 6.27
N ALA A 29 14.00 -1.28 6.44
CA ALA A 29 15.35 -1.78 6.65
C ALA A 29 15.46 -2.73 7.85
N LEU A 30 14.67 -2.49 8.92
CA LEU A 30 14.65 -3.39 10.09
C LEU A 30 14.12 -4.80 9.75
N PHE A 31 13.21 -4.92 8.77
CA PHE A 31 12.75 -6.22 8.30
C PHE A 31 13.86 -6.93 7.53
N HIS A 32 14.51 -6.22 6.62
CA HIS A 32 15.65 -6.73 5.86
C HIS A 32 16.79 -7.21 6.79
N GLU A 33 17.19 -6.40 7.79
CA GLU A 33 18.20 -6.76 8.78
C GLU A 33 17.86 -8.00 9.62
N ASN A 34 16.57 -8.28 9.80
CA ASN A 34 16.08 -9.46 10.51
C ASN A 34 15.76 -10.63 9.57
N GLU A 35 16.25 -10.61 8.33
CA GLU A 35 16.06 -11.66 7.32
C GLU A 35 14.58 -11.96 7.02
N ILE A 36 13.71 -10.92 7.11
CA ILE A 36 12.29 -11.01 6.78
C ILE A 36 12.12 -10.45 5.37
N PRO A 37 11.66 -11.27 4.39
CA PRO A 37 11.59 -10.86 3.01
C PRO A 37 10.59 -9.72 2.80
N ILE A 38 10.98 -8.77 1.94
CA ILE A 38 10.20 -7.61 1.56
C ILE A 38 9.65 -7.82 0.15
N TYR A 39 8.35 -7.57 0.00
CA TYR A 39 7.59 -7.68 -1.24
C TYR A 39 7.12 -6.28 -1.64
N ALA A 40 7.48 -5.82 -2.82
CA ALA A 40 7.06 -4.54 -3.40
C ALA A 40 6.98 -4.66 -4.93
N SER A 41 6.33 -3.72 -5.59
CA SER A 41 6.25 -3.70 -7.05
C SER A 41 7.52 -3.20 -7.74
N GLU A 42 8.36 -2.46 -7.02
CA GLU A 42 9.61 -1.90 -7.53
C GLU A 42 10.76 -2.14 -6.55
N PRO A 43 12.02 -2.21 -7.02
CA PRO A 43 13.18 -2.17 -6.16
C PRO A 43 13.20 -0.92 -5.28
N PHE A 44 14.03 -0.91 -4.24
CA PHE A 44 14.26 0.29 -3.42
C PHE A 44 14.55 1.51 -4.30
N SER A 45 13.82 2.59 -4.09
CA SER A 45 13.94 3.82 -4.89
C SER A 45 13.78 5.07 -4.02
N ARG A 46 14.84 5.88 -3.92
CA ARG A 46 14.82 7.18 -3.22
C ARG A 46 13.86 8.18 -3.86
N ASP A 47 13.62 8.03 -5.16
CA ASP A 47 12.68 8.86 -5.91
C ASP A 47 11.24 8.55 -5.51
N LEU A 48 10.88 7.27 -5.44
CA LEU A 48 9.56 6.83 -4.94
C LEU A 48 9.33 7.21 -3.47
N GLN A 49 10.40 7.31 -2.68
CA GLN A 49 10.33 7.76 -1.28
C GLN A 49 10.18 9.27 -1.14
N LEU A 50 10.15 10.02 -2.23
CA LEU A 50 10.03 11.48 -2.25
C LEU A 50 11.20 12.20 -1.54
N GLU A 51 12.38 11.58 -1.47
CA GLU A 51 13.53 12.14 -0.73
C GLU A 51 13.88 13.55 -1.20
N GLY A 52 13.90 13.80 -2.52
CA GLY A 52 14.15 15.12 -3.08
C GLY A 52 13.11 16.18 -2.67
N LEU A 53 11.83 15.78 -2.58
CA LEU A 53 10.76 16.65 -2.12
C LEU A 53 10.92 17.00 -0.63
N LEU A 54 11.21 15.99 0.20
CA LEU A 54 11.45 16.19 1.65
C LEU A 54 12.64 17.14 1.88
N GLN A 55 13.73 16.95 1.14
CA GLN A 55 14.89 17.84 1.20
C GLN A 55 14.54 19.28 0.80
N SER A 56 13.70 19.48 -0.23
CA SER A 56 13.23 20.80 -0.65
C SER A 56 12.41 21.52 0.44
N TRP A 57 11.78 20.78 1.34
CA TRP A 57 11.06 21.30 2.51
C TRP A 57 11.97 21.50 3.73
N GLY A 58 13.27 21.24 3.59
CA GLY A 58 14.23 21.34 4.68
C GLY A 58 14.19 20.16 5.66
N LEU A 59 13.48 19.09 5.31
CA LEU A 59 13.41 17.88 6.12
C LEU A 59 14.61 16.98 5.78
N LYS A 60 15.44 16.73 6.78
CA LYS A 60 16.58 15.80 6.67
C LYS A 60 16.14 14.38 7.06
N MET A 61 15.19 13.84 6.33
CA MET A 61 14.80 12.45 6.46
C MET A 61 15.54 11.63 5.42
N GLN A 62 16.22 10.59 5.84
CA GLN A 62 16.87 9.63 4.96
C GLN A 62 16.34 8.25 5.34
N ILE A 63 15.72 7.59 4.39
CA ILE A 63 15.28 6.20 4.56
C ILE A 63 16.51 5.30 4.40
N GLU A 64 16.70 4.41 5.36
CA GLU A 64 17.76 3.41 5.30
C GLU A 64 17.49 2.43 4.15
N GLU A 65 18.53 2.10 3.39
CA GLU A 65 18.42 1.24 2.22
C GLU A 65 18.06 -0.20 2.63
N PHE A 66 17.16 -0.81 1.89
CA PHE A 66 16.73 -2.19 2.10
C PHE A 66 16.62 -2.92 0.75
N ALA A 67 16.81 -4.22 0.75
CA ALA A 67 16.54 -5.03 -0.43
C ALA A 67 15.05 -5.37 -0.53
N VAL A 68 14.50 -5.34 -1.73
CA VAL A 68 13.20 -5.94 -2.06
C VAL A 68 13.49 -7.33 -2.63
N GLU A 69 13.24 -8.37 -1.84
CA GLU A 69 13.54 -9.75 -2.24
C GLU A 69 12.55 -10.29 -3.27
N HIS A 70 11.33 -9.77 -3.28
CA HIS A 70 10.28 -10.22 -4.20
C HIS A 70 9.59 -9.05 -4.90
N ILE A 71 9.80 -8.96 -6.20
CA ILE A 71 9.11 -7.97 -7.03
C ILE A 71 7.73 -8.49 -7.38
N LEU A 72 6.70 -7.74 -6.99
CA LEU A 72 5.30 -8.02 -7.30
C LEU A 72 4.98 -7.51 -8.71
N THR A 73 4.33 -8.33 -9.51
CA THR A 73 3.92 -7.97 -10.88
C THR A 73 2.43 -8.21 -11.08
N THR A 74 1.85 -7.54 -12.08
CA THR A 74 0.45 -7.76 -12.48
C THR A 74 0.21 -9.12 -13.13
N GLU A 75 1.28 -9.82 -13.54
CA GLU A 75 1.20 -11.18 -14.07
C GLU A 75 0.88 -12.20 -12.97
N SER A 76 1.32 -11.91 -11.74
CA SER A 76 0.99 -12.71 -10.56
C SER A 76 -0.25 -12.14 -9.92
N SER A 77 -1.41 -12.74 -10.17
CA SER A 77 -2.68 -12.27 -9.59
C SER A 77 -2.82 -12.55 -8.10
N SER A 78 -1.97 -13.40 -7.52
CA SER A 78 -2.02 -13.77 -6.10
C SER A 78 -0.67 -14.11 -5.50
N LEU A 79 -0.59 -13.99 -4.17
CA LEU A 79 0.58 -14.31 -3.35
C LEU A 79 0.15 -15.14 -2.14
N PRO A 80 0.57 -16.41 -2.05
CA PRO A 80 0.42 -17.18 -0.82
C PRO A 80 1.47 -16.75 0.21
N LEU A 81 1.02 -16.19 1.34
CA LEU A 81 1.90 -15.75 2.42
C LEU A 81 1.23 -15.93 3.78
N ALA A 82 1.97 -16.42 4.78
CA ALA A 82 1.48 -16.62 6.15
C ALA A 82 0.21 -17.48 6.26
N GLY A 83 -0.02 -18.42 5.34
CA GLY A 83 -1.23 -19.26 5.29
C GLY A 83 -2.46 -18.56 4.72
N LEU A 84 -2.31 -17.38 4.14
CA LEU A 84 -3.35 -16.62 3.45
C LEU A 84 -3.01 -16.50 1.97
N GLU A 85 -4.05 -16.28 1.17
CA GLU A 85 -3.95 -15.93 -0.24
C GLU A 85 -4.26 -14.44 -0.40
N PHE A 86 -3.30 -13.66 -0.87
CA PHE A 86 -3.44 -12.25 -1.16
C PHE A 86 -3.65 -12.06 -2.66
N GLU A 87 -4.80 -11.57 -3.08
CA GLU A 87 -5.00 -11.08 -4.44
C GLU A 87 -4.26 -9.75 -4.61
N LEU A 88 -3.41 -9.69 -5.63
CA LEU A 88 -2.57 -8.53 -5.93
C LEU A 88 -3.23 -7.67 -7.01
N ARG A 89 -3.40 -6.37 -6.77
CA ARG A 89 -3.96 -5.44 -7.75
C ARG A 89 -3.10 -4.18 -7.82
N SER A 90 -2.63 -3.84 -9.02
CA SER A 90 -1.91 -2.59 -9.27
C SER A 90 -2.89 -1.43 -9.33
N VAL A 91 -2.62 -0.36 -8.58
CA VAL A 91 -3.50 0.82 -8.48
C VAL A 91 -2.69 2.12 -8.53
N PRO A 92 -1.97 2.36 -9.62
CA PRO A 92 -1.14 3.56 -9.75
C PRO A 92 -2.00 4.83 -9.74
N GLY A 93 -1.35 5.96 -9.43
CA GLY A 93 -1.93 7.29 -9.45
C GLY A 93 -1.62 8.13 -8.23
N HIS A 94 -1.63 7.56 -7.01
CA HIS A 94 -1.02 8.19 -5.83
C HIS A 94 0.51 8.08 -5.89
N SER A 95 0.98 6.87 -6.14
CA SER A 95 2.36 6.54 -6.51
C SER A 95 2.34 5.54 -7.67
N PRO A 96 3.34 5.55 -8.57
CA PRO A 96 3.37 4.64 -9.72
C PRO A 96 3.53 3.17 -9.32
N ASP A 97 4.14 2.91 -8.16
CA ASP A 97 4.38 1.59 -7.60
C ASP A 97 3.25 1.06 -6.71
N SER A 98 2.09 1.74 -6.67
CA SER A 98 1.00 1.40 -5.75
C SER A 98 0.35 0.05 -6.07
N PHE A 99 0.29 -0.80 -5.05
CA PHE A 99 -0.45 -2.06 -5.03
C PHE A 99 -1.40 -2.12 -3.84
N VAL A 100 -2.49 -2.83 -4.00
CA VAL A 100 -3.40 -3.19 -2.91
C VAL A 100 -3.44 -4.70 -2.76
N PHE A 101 -3.73 -5.16 -1.55
CA PHE A 101 -3.73 -6.56 -1.18
C PHE A 101 -5.12 -6.95 -0.66
N HIS A 102 -5.85 -7.78 -1.42
CA HIS A 102 -7.16 -8.26 -1.03
C HIS A 102 -7.08 -9.68 -0.47
N VAL A 103 -7.66 -9.89 0.71
CA VAL A 103 -7.81 -11.21 1.33
C VAL A 103 -9.28 -11.59 1.26
N ALA A 104 -9.66 -12.29 0.20
CA ALA A 104 -11.05 -12.65 -0.08
C ALA A 104 -11.70 -13.46 1.05
N LEU A 105 -10.96 -14.35 1.70
CA LEU A 105 -11.42 -15.16 2.82
C LEU A 105 -12.00 -14.31 3.98
N PHE A 106 -11.42 -13.15 4.23
CA PHE A 106 -11.82 -12.23 5.30
C PHE A 106 -12.51 -10.97 4.78
N GLN A 107 -12.66 -10.84 3.47
CA GLN A 107 -13.20 -9.63 2.83
C GLN A 107 -12.50 -8.36 3.31
N LYS A 108 -11.17 -8.40 3.34
CA LYS A 108 -10.30 -7.30 3.75
C LYS A 108 -9.43 -6.84 2.60
N LEU A 109 -9.35 -5.53 2.41
CA LEU A 109 -8.50 -4.88 1.41
C LEU A 109 -7.53 -3.93 2.11
N PHE A 110 -6.25 -4.23 2.04
CA PHE A 110 -5.19 -3.29 2.45
C PHE A 110 -4.92 -2.36 1.27
N SER A 111 -5.41 -1.13 1.34
CA SER A 111 -5.42 -0.20 0.21
C SER A 111 -4.24 0.77 0.17
N GLY A 112 -3.39 0.79 1.20
CA GLY A 112 -2.38 1.85 1.30
C GLY A 112 -3.03 3.22 1.12
N ASP A 113 -2.43 4.07 0.31
CA ASP A 113 -2.90 5.43 0.08
C ASP A 113 -3.71 5.57 -1.21
N THR A 114 -4.61 4.60 -1.46
CA THR A 114 -5.46 4.61 -2.65
C THR A 114 -6.85 5.19 -2.34
N LEU A 115 -7.56 4.58 -1.38
CA LEU A 115 -8.95 4.92 -1.06
C LEU A 115 -9.13 4.98 0.46
N PHE A 116 -9.66 6.09 0.95
CA PHE A 116 -9.84 6.39 2.36
C PHE A 116 -11.31 6.49 2.74
N ALA A 117 -11.57 6.39 4.03
CA ALA A 117 -12.91 6.67 4.57
C ALA A 117 -13.34 8.12 4.36
N ASN A 118 -14.66 8.33 4.44
CA ASN A 118 -15.29 9.64 4.37
C ASN A 118 -15.09 10.38 3.04
N GLY A 119 -14.99 9.64 1.95
CA GLY A 119 -14.89 10.20 0.62
C GLY A 119 -13.49 10.71 0.26
N GLY A 120 -12.46 10.19 0.92
CA GLY A 120 -11.07 10.51 0.61
C GLY A 120 -10.46 9.57 -0.42
N ILE A 121 -9.48 10.09 -1.16
CA ILE A 121 -8.56 9.31 -2.00
C ILE A 121 -7.14 9.78 -1.75
N GLY A 122 -6.15 9.00 -2.18
CA GLY A 122 -4.75 9.38 -2.12
C GLY A 122 -4.50 10.72 -2.82
N ARG A 123 -3.61 11.53 -2.27
CA ARG A 123 -3.18 12.76 -2.93
C ARG A 123 -2.38 12.44 -4.19
N THR A 124 -2.47 13.32 -5.16
CA THR A 124 -1.84 13.13 -6.48
C THR A 124 -0.99 14.34 -6.91
N ASP A 125 -0.71 15.23 -5.98
CA ASP A 125 0.08 16.45 -6.19
C ASP A 125 1.57 16.28 -5.82
N PHE A 126 1.98 15.07 -5.45
CA PHE A 126 3.38 14.69 -5.28
C PHE A 126 4.00 14.30 -6.63
N PRO A 127 5.35 14.31 -6.75
CA PRO A 127 6.03 13.75 -7.91
C PRO A 127 5.47 12.37 -8.30
N HIS A 128 5.29 12.17 -9.62
CA HIS A 128 4.70 10.96 -10.21
C HIS A 128 3.19 10.73 -9.89
N GLY A 129 2.53 11.62 -9.16
CA GLY A 129 1.09 11.55 -8.92
C GLY A 129 0.28 11.86 -10.19
N ASP A 130 -0.81 11.12 -10.39
CA ASP A 130 -1.75 11.29 -11.50
C ASP A 130 -3.18 11.05 -11.02
N HIS A 131 -3.96 12.14 -10.98
CA HIS A 131 -5.31 12.12 -10.44
C HIS A 131 -6.29 11.29 -11.29
N GLU A 132 -6.23 11.45 -12.60
CA GLU A 132 -7.14 10.71 -13.51
C GLU A 132 -6.82 9.23 -13.51
N LEU A 133 -5.52 8.90 -13.46
CA LEU A 133 -5.07 7.52 -13.34
C LEU A 133 -5.53 6.89 -12.02
N LEU A 134 -5.43 7.61 -10.89
CA LEU A 134 -5.89 7.10 -9.59
C LEU A 134 -7.38 6.79 -9.61
N ILE A 135 -8.22 7.71 -10.10
CA ILE A 135 -9.68 7.50 -10.21
C ILE A 135 -9.99 6.27 -11.08
N ARG A 136 -9.34 6.15 -12.23
CA ARG A 136 -9.50 4.98 -13.11
C ARG A 136 -9.08 3.70 -12.41
N SER A 137 -7.92 3.68 -11.76
CA SER A 137 -7.41 2.52 -11.02
C SER A 137 -8.37 2.09 -9.90
N ILE A 138 -8.91 3.04 -9.12
CA ILE A 138 -9.91 2.74 -8.10
C ILE A 138 -11.14 2.08 -8.73
N ARG A 139 -11.70 2.66 -9.79
CA ARG A 139 -12.90 2.12 -10.43
C ARG A 139 -12.68 0.73 -11.01
N GLU A 140 -11.58 0.50 -11.69
CA GLU A 140 -11.30 -0.76 -12.37
C GLU A 140 -10.84 -1.86 -11.42
N GLN A 141 -10.12 -1.52 -10.35
CA GLN A 141 -9.49 -2.49 -9.48
C GLN A 141 -10.21 -2.67 -8.14
N LEU A 142 -10.74 -1.61 -7.53
CA LEU A 142 -11.33 -1.69 -6.21
C LEU A 142 -12.84 -1.84 -6.24
N LEU A 143 -13.55 -1.04 -7.08
CA LEU A 143 -15.02 -1.07 -7.10
C LEU A 143 -15.59 -2.35 -7.73
N THR A 144 -14.75 -3.22 -8.26
CA THR A 144 -15.10 -4.56 -8.74
C THR A 144 -15.15 -5.60 -7.61
N LEU A 145 -14.66 -5.26 -6.43
CA LEU A 145 -14.69 -6.11 -5.25
C LEU A 145 -16.10 -6.18 -4.63
N PRO A 146 -16.41 -7.21 -3.83
CA PRO A 146 -17.68 -7.29 -3.12
C PRO A 146 -17.95 -6.03 -2.28
N ALA A 147 -19.20 -5.56 -2.30
CA ALA A 147 -19.62 -4.31 -1.65
C ALA A 147 -19.28 -4.25 -0.15
N ASN A 148 -19.33 -5.38 0.54
CA ASN A 148 -19.01 -5.52 1.96
C ASN A 148 -17.51 -5.73 2.25
N THR A 149 -16.63 -5.64 1.25
CA THR A 149 -15.18 -5.67 1.48
C THR A 149 -14.77 -4.48 2.34
N GLU A 150 -14.20 -4.75 3.51
CA GLU A 150 -13.66 -3.71 4.39
C GLU A 150 -12.29 -3.25 3.88
N ILE A 151 -12.17 -1.94 3.71
CA ILE A 151 -10.95 -1.27 3.30
C ILE A 151 -10.18 -0.85 4.54
N LEU A 152 -8.92 -1.27 4.61
CA LEU A 152 -7.94 -0.91 5.63
C LEU A 152 -6.90 0.01 4.98
N PRO A 153 -7.08 1.32 5.06
CA PRO A 153 -6.20 2.28 4.40
C PRO A 153 -4.89 2.50 5.16
N GLY A 154 -3.91 3.12 4.51
CA GLY A 154 -2.66 3.53 5.14
C GLY A 154 -2.88 4.57 6.24
N HIS A 155 -3.86 5.46 6.06
CA HIS A 155 -4.20 6.51 7.01
C HIS A 155 -5.70 6.56 7.31
N GLY A 156 -6.03 6.92 8.55
CA GLY A 156 -7.40 7.11 8.98
C GLY A 156 -8.15 5.81 9.33
N PRO A 157 -9.47 5.88 9.51
CA PRO A 157 -10.29 4.73 9.87
C PRO A 157 -10.60 3.83 8.66
N SER A 158 -11.03 2.60 8.93
CA SER A 158 -11.55 1.70 7.91
C SER A 158 -12.88 2.18 7.33
N THR A 159 -13.20 1.70 6.13
CA THR A 159 -14.47 1.92 5.42
C THR A 159 -14.85 0.64 4.65
N THR A 160 -15.84 0.71 3.76
CA THR A 160 -16.20 -0.40 2.87
C THR A 160 -16.33 0.07 1.42
N ILE A 161 -16.23 -0.85 0.48
CA ILE A 161 -16.47 -0.57 -0.95
C ILE A 161 -17.84 0.09 -1.13
N GLU A 162 -18.90 -0.45 -0.50
CA GLU A 162 -20.25 0.11 -0.59
C GLU A 162 -20.33 1.56 -0.08
N GLN A 163 -19.72 1.85 1.05
CA GLN A 163 -19.74 3.21 1.61
C GLN A 163 -19.08 4.22 0.70
N GLU A 164 -17.95 3.85 0.12
CA GLU A 164 -17.22 4.76 -0.76
C GLU A 164 -17.91 4.91 -2.14
N ILE A 165 -18.52 3.85 -2.68
CA ILE A 165 -19.37 3.98 -3.88
C ILE A 165 -20.52 5.00 -3.65
N LEU A 166 -21.12 4.98 -2.46
CA LEU A 166 -22.29 5.82 -2.16
C LEU A 166 -21.93 7.27 -1.78
N LYS A 167 -20.76 7.51 -1.20
CA LYS A 167 -20.44 8.77 -0.53
C LYS A 167 -19.21 9.48 -1.06
N ASN A 168 -18.34 8.79 -1.80
CA ASN A 168 -17.09 9.38 -2.25
C ASN A 168 -17.31 10.30 -3.44
N PRO A 169 -17.06 11.62 -3.31
CA PRO A 169 -17.34 12.58 -4.38
C PRO A 169 -16.45 12.41 -5.63
N TYR A 170 -15.32 11.73 -5.50
CA TYR A 170 -14.42 11.42 -6.62
C TYR A 170 -14.88 10.21 -7.43
N LEU A 171 -15.81 9.40 -6.88
CA LEU A 171 -16.27 8.17 -7.50
C LEU A 171 -17.71 8.27 -8.02
N ALA A 172 -18.36 9.40 -7.79
CA ALA A 172 -19.73 9.70 -8.25
C ALA A 172 -19.80 9.81 -9.79
#